data_d54d36fbebe72ce9205a012a5c8caa90
#
_entry.id   d54d36fbebe72ce9205a012a5c8caa90
#
_cell.length_a   1.000
_cell.length_b   1.000
_cell.length_c   1.000
_cell.angle_alpha   90.00
_cell.angle_beta   90.00
_cell.angle_gamma   90.00
#
_symmetry.space_group_name_H-M   'P 1'
#
loop_
_entity.id
_entity.type
_entity.pdbx_description
1 polymer ?
#
loop_
_entity_poly.entity_id
_entity_poly.type
_entity_poly.pdbx_seq_one_letter_code
_entity_poly.pdbx_strand_id
1 'polypeptide(L)'
;MAAWELFSQFGVDKVSMTDVARKAGVSQATIYNNFGSKEALAREFVTTMVESLVSRVQEIVVSEHTYREKMTEFFQFISAMMRGGKPSPSGSAIFTSSLDLQNDPEIKEIRMKAQEKMITLLFGLIEEGKQQGQVSAEISEEALRIYFTIFMDVFTHSDFQRQYSHRPNLVDELGSLMLYGLNGKKK
;
A
#
# COMPACT_ATOMS: atom_id res chain seq x y z
N MET A 1 -1.08 -17.98 7.36
CA MET A 1 -2.11 -17.36 8.20
C MET A 1 -1.59 -16.88 9.56
N ALA A 2 -1.00 -17.74 10.43
CA ALA A 2 -0.59 -17.33 11.77
C ALA A 2 0.46 -16.18 11.82
N ALA A 3 1.50 -16.23 11.00
CA ALA A 3 2.48 -15.16 10.91
C ALA A 3 1.84 -13.85 10.45
N TRP A 4 0.93 -13.93 9.47
CA TRP A 4 0.18 -12.79 8.97
C TRP A 4 -0.58 -12.05 10.08
N GLU A 5 -1.38 -12.78 10.88
CA GLU A 5 -2.13 -12.19 11.98
C GLU A 5 -1.22 -11.52 13.02
N LEU A 6 -0.14 -12.22 13.40
CA LEU A 6 0.79 -11.71 14.40
C LEU A 6 1.58 -10.49 13.90
N PHE A 7 2.12 -10.57 12.69
CA PHE A 7 2.91 -9.46 12.12
C PHE A 7 2.04 -8.23 11.85
N SER A 8 0.80 -8.42 11.37
CA SER A 8 -0.14 -7.33 11.16
C SER A 8 -0.57 -6.65 12.47
N GLN A 9 -0.68 -7.42 13.55
CA GLN A 9 -1.15 -6.90 14.84
C GLN A 9 -0.02 -6.27 15.68
N PHE A 10 1.15 -6.89 15.69
CA PHE A 10 2.22 -6.54 16.63
C PHE A 10 3.47 -5.97 15.95
N GLY A 11 3.56 -6.07 14.62
CA GLY A 11 4.78 -5.80 13.87
C GLY A 11 5.76 -6.96 13.89
N VAL A 12 6.60 -7.04 12.84
CA VAL A 12 7.58 -8.14 12.68
C VAL A 12 8.56 -8.20 13.85
N ASP A 13 9.01 -7.05 14.36
CA ASP A 13 10.05 -7.00 15.40
C ASP A 13 9.62 -7.65 16.72
N LYS A 14 8.36 -7.45 17.10
CA LYS A 14 7.82 -7.90 18.38
C LYS A 14 7.36 -9.36 18.37
N VAL A 15 7.38 -10.03 17.22
CA VAL A 15 6.92 -11.41 17.06
C VAL A 15 8.10 -12.34 16.89
N SER A 16 8.16 -13.41 17.67
CA SER A 16 9.18 -14.46 17.55
C SER A 16 8.68 -15.65 16.69
N MET A 17 9.61 -16.44 16.16
CA MET A 17 9.29 -17.70 15.47
C MET A 17 8.53 -18.68 16.40
N THR A 18 8.77 -18.61 17.70
CA THR A 18 8.04 -19.39 18.70
C THR A 18 6.57 -18.94 18.82
N ASP A 19 6.32 -17.64 18.73
CA ASP A 19 4.95 -17.11 18.76
C ASP A 19 4.17 -17.55 17.51
N VAL A 20 4.83 -17.51 16.35
CA VAL A 20 4.25 -17.99 15.08
C VAL A 20 3.93 -19.48 15.16
N ALA A 21 4.88 -20.31 15.66
CA ALA A 21 4.69 -21.75 15.83
C ALA A 21 3.51 -22.06 16.77
N ARG A 22 3.45 -21.37 17.91
CA ARG A 22 2.36 -21.49 18.89
C ARG A 22 1.01 -21.12 18.27
N LYS A 23 0.94 -20.01 17.57
CA LYS A 23 -0.28 -19.56 16.90
C LYS A 23 -0.72 -20.49 15.79
N ALA A 24 0.24 -21.07 15.05
CA ALA A 24 -0.01 -22.04 13.98
C ALA A 24 -0.36 -23.44 14.48
N GLY A 25 -0.16 -23.75 15.76
CA GLY A 25 -0.36 -25.08 16.31
C GLY A 25 0.67 -26.12 15.85
N VAL A 26 1.90 -25.66 15.51
CA VAL A 26 2.98 -26.53 15.02
C VAL A 26 4.24 -26.36 15.88
N SER A 27 5.24 -27.23 15.67
CA SER A 27 6.53 -27.08 16.36
C SER A 27 7.34 -25.92 15.78
N GLN A 28 8.22 -25.32 16.60
CA GLN A 28 9.15 -24.31 16.13
C GLN A 28 10.06 -24.86 15.01
N ALA A 29 10.48 -26.13 15.11
CA ALA A 29 11.25 -26.80 14.07
C ALA A 29 10.50 -26.83 12.74
N THR A 30 9.18 -27.04 12.75
CA THR A 30 8.34 -27.00 11.53
C THR A 30 8.41 -25.63 10.86
N ILE A 31 8.32 -24.55 11.63
CA ILE A 31 8.42 -23.19 11.06
C ILE A 31 9.81 -22.93 10.47
N TYR A 32 10.86 -23.29 11.21
CA TYR A 32 12.24 -23.13 10.70
C TYR A 32 12.52 -24.00 9.45
N ASN A 33 12.00 -25.22 9.40
CA ASN A 33 12.15 -26.08 8.23
C ASN A 33 11.46 -25.51 6.96
N ASN A 34 10.34 -24.79 7.14
CA ASN A 34 9.60 -24.21 6.02
C ASN A 34 10.17 -22.85 5.55
N PHE A 35 10.60 -22.02 6.47
CA PHE A 35 10.97 -20.63 6.16
C PHE A 35 12.47 -20.34 6.36
N GLY A 36 13.19 -21.18 7.06
CA GLY A 36 14.61 -21.03 7.34
C GLY A 36 14.94 -19.99 8.40
N SER A 37 14.39 -18.77 8.27
CA SER A 37 14.65 -17.68 9.22
C SER A 37 13.44 -16.78 9.43
N LYS A 38 13.49 -15.92 10.43
CA LYS A 38 12.46 -14.88 10.67
C LYS A 38 12.45 -13.86 9.55
N GLU A 39 13.60 -13.51 9.01
CA GLU A 39 13.77 -12.57 7.92
C GLU A 39 13.10 -13.10 6.64
N ALA A 40 13.31 -14.38 6.31
CA ALA A 40 12.67 -15.03 5.17
C ALA A 40 11.15 -15.08 5.32
N LEU A 41 10.63 -15.42 6.50
CA LEU A 41 9.22 -15.37 6.82
C LEU A 41 8.65 -13.95 6.71
N ALA A 42 9.41 -12.94 7.15
CA ALA A 42 9.02 -11.54 7.04
C ALA A 42 9.00 -11.06 5.59
N ARG A 43 9.94 -11.49 4.74
CA ARG A 43 9.93 -11.17 3.30
C ARG A 43 8.70 -11.76 2.63
N GLU A 44 8.36 -13.01 2.90
CA GLU A 44 7.14 -13.62 2.35
C GLU A 44 5.88 -12.89 2.80
N PHE A 45 5.84 -12.48 4.06
CA PHE A 45 4.75 -11.64 4.58
C PHE A 45 4.65 -10.31 3.82
N VAL A 46 5.76 -9.58 3.63
CA VAL A 46 5.77 -8.31 2.89
C VAL A 46 5.36 -8.52 1.44
N THR A 47 5.87 -9.57 0.78
CA THR A 47 5.51 -9.91 -0.60
C THR A 47 4.01 -10.12 -0.74
N THR A 48 3.44 -11.01 0.06
CA THR A 48 2.00 -11.31 0.02
C THR A 48 1.14 -10.07 0.27
N MET A 49 1.59 -9.22 1.18
CA MET A 49 0.91 -7.99 1.53
C MET A 49 0.91 -6.98 0.38
N VAL A 50 2.07 -6.78 -0.23
CA VAL A 50 2.24 -5.89 -1.39
C VAL A 50 1.45 -6.38 -2.59
N GLU A 51 1.46 -7.68 -2.86
CA GLU A 51 0.65 -8.30 -3.92
C GLU A 51 -0.84 -8.09 -3.69
N SER A 52 -1.31 -8.26 -2.45
CA SER A 52 -2.71 -8.01 -2.11
C SER A 52 -3.13 -6.56 -2.33
N LEU A 53 -2.23 -5.60 -2.03
CA LEU A 53 -2.47 -4.18 -2.29
C LEU A 53 -2.61 -3.89 -3.78
N VAL A 54 -1.65 -4.37 -4.57
CA VAL A 54 -1.65 -4.18 -6.03
C VAL A 54 -2.88 -4.84 -6.64
N SER A 55 -3.24 -6.05 -6.19
CA SER A 55 -4.44 -6.76 -6.65
C SER A 55 -5.71 -5.96 -6.36
N ARG A 56 -5.83 -5.40 -5.16
CA ARG A 56 -7.00 -4.57 -4.80
C ARG A 56 -7.12 -3.33 -5.67
N VAL A 57 -6.02 -2.63 -5.94
CA VAL A 57 -6.04 -1.48 -6.85
C VAL A 57 -6.37 -1.90 -8.27
N GLN A 58 -5.86 -3.04 -8.73
CA GLN A 58 -6.21 -3.58 -10.04
C GLN A 58 -7.72 -3.88 -10.15
N GLU A 59 -8.34 -4.46 -9.11
CA GLU A 59 -9.80 -4.68 -9.07
C GLU A 59 -10.58 -3.36 -9.22
N ILE A 60 -10.15 -2.30 -8.53
CA ILE A 60 -10.76 -0.98 -8.64
C ILE A 60 -10.65 -0.46 -10.07
N VAL A 61 -9.45 -0.53 -10.66
CA VAL A 61 -9.18 0.01 -12.01
C VAL A 61 -9.99 -0.72 -13.09
N VAL A 62 -10.14 -2.04 -13.00
CA VAL A 62 -10.88 -2.85 -14.00
C VAL A 62 -12.38 -2.93 -13.74
N SER A 63 -12.89 -2.34 -12.64
CA SER A 63 -14.32 -2.35 -12.34
C SER A 63 -15.12 -1.55 -13.38
N GLU A 64 -16.43 -1.82 -13.48
CA GLU A 64 -17.36 -1.09 -14.36
C GLU A 64 -17.78 0.29 -13.79
N HIS A 65 -17.17 0.73 -12.70
CA HIS A 65 -17.44 2.02 -12.09
C HIS A 65 -16.95 3.17 -12.96
N THR A 66 -17.55 4.35 -12.80
CA THR A 66 -17.07 5.58 -13.45
C THR A 66 -15.69 5.98 -12.90
N TYR A 67 -14.92 6.75 -13.67
CA TYR A 67 -13.63 7.29 -13.22
C TYR A 67 -13.69 7.89 -11.81
N ARG A 68 -14.72 8.70 -11.53
CA ARG A 68 -14.90 9.35 -10.21
C ARG A 68 -15.13 8.35 -9.09
N GLU A 69 -15.91 7.31 -9.33
CA GLU A 69 -16.16 6.26 -8.35
C GLU A 69 -14.89 5.45 -8.10
N LYS A 70 -14.17 5.05 -9.15
CA LYS A 70 -12.86 4.37 -9.04
C LYS A 70 -11.85 5.18 -8.24
N MET A 71 -11.72 6.47 -8.52
CA MET A 71 -10.82 7.35 -7.77
C MET A 71 -11.24 7.51 -6.31
N THR A 72 -12.53 7.63 -6.04
CA THR A 72 -13.06 7.69 -4.68
C THR A 72 -12.76 6.40 -3.91
N GLU A 73 -13.00 5.25 -4.52
CA GLU A 73 -12.73 3.93 -3.94
C GLU A 73 -11.24 3.73 -3.68
N PHE A 74 -10.38 4.16 -4.61
CA PHE A 74 -8.93 4.14 -4.43
C PHE A 74 -8.50 4.95 -3.21
N PHE A 75 -8.95 6.20 -3.07
CA PHE A 75 -8.59 7.02 -1.91
C PHE A 75 -9.18 6.50 -0.61
N GLN A 76 -10.39 5.97 -0.62
CA GLN A 76 -10.97 5.31 0.55
C GLN A 76 -10.16 4.08 0.98
N PHE A 77 -9.69 3.30 0.02
CA PHE A 77 -8.82 2.15 0.27
C PHE A 77 -7.49 2.57 0.90
N ILE A 78 -6.79 3.56 0.33
CA ILE A 78 -5.54 4.09 0.89
C ILE A 78 -5.76 4.68 2.29
N SER A 79 -6.84 5.44 2.47
CA SER A 79 -7.21 6.02 3.76
C SER A 79 -7.50 4.95 4.83
N ALA A 80 -8.24 3.91 4.48
CA ALA A 80 -8.50 2.78 5.37
C ALA A 80 -7.22 2.05 5.78
N MET A 81 -6.29 1.90 4.84
CA MET A 81 -4.97 1.34 5.06
C MET A 81 -4.16 2.13 6.10
N MET A 82 -4.22 3.46 6.03
CA MET A 82 -3.46 4.33 6.92
C MET A 82 -4.09 4.52 8.30
N ARG A 83 -5.41 4.41 8.40
CA ARG A 83 -6.12 4.61 9.68
C ARG A 83 -5.84 3.56 10.75
N GLY A 84 -5.18 2.46 10.42
CA GLY A 84 -4.70 1.47 11.40
C GLY A 84 -5.80 0.86 12.29
N GLY A 85 -7.05 0.93 11.88
CA GLY A 85 -8.18 0.42 12.61
C GLY A 85 -8.43 -1.06 12.37
N LYS A 86 -8.20 -1.91 13.38
CA LYS A 86 -8.26 -3.37 13.45
C LYS A 86 -7.48 -4.07 12.33
N PRO A 87 -6.80 -5.19 12.59
CA PRO A 87 -5.92 -5.82 11.61
C PRO A 87 -6.70 -6.15 10.34
N SER A 88 -6.82 -5.15 9.47
CA SER A 88 -7.02 -5.41 8.07
C SER A 88 -5.70 -6.00 7.60
N PRO A 89 -5.69 -7.06 6.81
CA PRO A 89 -4.48 -7.68 6.30
C PRO A 89 -3.56 -6.71 5.54
N SER A 90 -3.87 -5.44 5.52
CA SER A 90 -3.44 -4.51 4.51
C SER A 90 -2.87 -3.22 5.07
N GLY A 91 -1.91 -3.10 5.86
CA GLY A 91 -1.44 -1.76 5.71
C GLY A 91 -0.41 -1.22 6.70
N SER A 92 -0.72 -1.13 7.97
CA SER A 92 0.20 -0.44 8.89
C SER A 92 1.53 -1.18 9.09
N ALA A 93 1.53 -2.51 8.96
CA ALA A 93 2.73 -3.31 9.17
C ALA A 93 3.78 -3.20 8.04
N ILE A 94 3.39 -2.87 6.80
CA ILE A 94 4.37 -2.62 5.71
C ILE A 94 5.19 -1.37 6.03
N PHE A 95 4.55 -0.39 6.61
CA PHE A 95 5.12 0.92 6.81
C PHE A 95 5.84 1.03 8.16
N THR A 96 5.48 0.19 9.13
CA THR A 96 6.07 0.13 10.47
C THR A 96 7.05 -1.03 10.65
N SER A 97 7.45 -1.71 9.56
CA SER A 97 8.48 -2.74 9.63
C SER A 97 9.80 -2.16 10.12
N SER A 98 10.54 -2.98 10.87
CA SER A 98 11.83 -2.61 11.45
C SER A 98 12.77 -1.94 10.46
N LEU A 99 13.68 -1.13 10.97
CA LEU A 99 14.78 -0.55 10.20
C LEU A 99 15.55 -1.61 9.40
N ASP A 100 15.70 -2.81 9.95
CA ASP A 100 16.37 -3.92 9.28
C ASP A 100 15.61 -4.39 8.02
N LEU A 101 14.29 -4.54 8.11
CA LEU A 101 13.46 -4.89 6.94
C LEU A 101 13.37 -3.76 5.92
N GLN A 102 13.42 -2.50 6.35
CA GLN A 102 13.46 -1.37 5.41
C GLN A 102 14.74 -1.34 4.58
N ASN A 103 15.83 -1.84 5.14
CA ASN A 103 17.14 -1.89 4.47
C ASN A 103 17.39 -3.20 3.71
N ASP A 104 16.53 -4.20 3.86
CA ASP A 104 16.65 -5.48 3.15
C ASP A 104 16.55 -5.27 1.63
N PRO A 105 17.57 -5.69 0.83
CA PRO A 105 17.59 -5.46 -0.62
C PRO A 105 16.44 -6.11 -1.35
N GLU A 106 16.02 -7.31 -0.95
CA GLU A 106 14.91 -8.04 -1.58
C GLU A 106 13.58 -7.34 -1.32
N ILE A 107 13.37 -6.83 -0.11
CA ILE A 107 12.18 -6.05 0.24
C ILE A 107 12.15 -4.73 -0.53
N LYS A 108 13.29 -4.07 -0.71
CA LYS A 108 13.37 -2.87 -1.56
C LYS A 108 12.95 -3.16 -2.99
N GLU A 109 13.44 -4.26 -3.55
CA GLU A 109 13.08 -4.66 -4.92
C GLU A 109 11.58 -4.96 -5.05
N ILE A 110 11.00 -5.70 -4.10
CA ILE A 110 9.56 -6.00 -4.06
C ILE A 110 8.75 -4.70 -4.04
N ARG A 111 9.13 -3.75 -3.18
CA ARG A 111 8.45 -2.45 -3.07
C ARG A 111 8.57 -1.62 -4.35
N MET A 112 9.75 -1.58 -4.96
CA MET A 112 9.96 -0.85 -6.22
C MET A 112 9.09 -1.41 -7.35
N LYS A 113 9.06 -2.73 -7.53
CA LYS A 113 8.20 -3.38 -8.53
C LYS A 113 6.73 -3.10 -8.29
N ALA A 114 6.29 -3.14 -7.05
CA ALA A 114 4.92 -2.84 -6.69
C ALA A 114 4.56 -1.37 -6.92
N GLN A 115 5.45 -0.45 -6.59
CA GLN A 115 5.28 0.99 -6.84
C GLN A 115 5.14 1.26 -8.34
N GLU A 116 6.00 0.68 -9.18
CA GLU A 116 5.92 0.81 -10.62
C GLU A 116 4.59 0.29 -11.17
N LYS A 117 4.17 -0.90 -10.72
CA LYS A 117 2.88 -1.48 -11.11
C LYS A 117 1.71 -0.60 -10.66
N MET A 118 1.76 -0.06 -9.45
CA MET A 118 0.75 0.86 -8.92
C MET A 118 0.66 2.13 -9.76
N ILE A 119 1.79 2.74 -10.09
CA ILE A 119 1.86 3.92 -10.96
C ILE A 119 1.24 3.59 -12.32
N THR A 120 1.58 2.45 -12.92
CA THR A 120 1.01 2.02 -14.21
C THR A 120 -0.51 1.89 -14.16
N LEU A 121 -1.06 1.29 -13.09
CA LEU A 121 -2.50 1.17 -12.90
C LEU A 121 -3.18 2.54 -12.76
N LEU A 122 -2.58 3.44 -11.99
CA LEU A 122 -3.10 4.81 -11.82
C LEU A 122 -3.04 5.61 -13.14
N PHE A 123 -2.00 5.40 -13.95
CA PHE A 123 -1.94 6.01 -15.28
C PHE A 123 -3.10 5.55 -16.17
N GLY A 124 -3.39 4.26 -16.19
CA GLY A 124 -4.55 3.74 -16.95
C GLY A 124 -5.86 4.40 -16.52
N LEU A 125 -6.03 4.58 -15.21
CA LEU A 125 -7.22 5.24 -14.67
C LEU A 125 -7.27 6.73 -15.01
N ILE A 126 -6.14 7.44 -14.99
CA ILE A 126 -6.08 8.86 -15.41
C ILE A 126 -6.37 9.02 -16.91
N GLU A 127 -5.85 8.14 -17.75
CA GLU A 127 -6.16 8.18 -19.21
C GLU A 127 -7.66 7.93 -19.48
N GLU A 128 -8.30 7.04 -18.74
CA GLU A 128 -9.76 6.89 -18.74
C GLU A 128 -10.44 8.22 -18.36
N GLY A 129 -9.97 8.89 -17.31
CA GLY A 129 -10.48 10.18 -16.88
C GLY A 129 -10.30 11.28 -17.93
N LYS A 130 -9.19 11.28 -18.68
CA LYS A 130 -8.97 12.21 -19.80
C LYS A 130 -9.96 11.95 -20.95
N GLN A 131 -10.15 10.68 -21.31
CA GLN A 131 -11.10 10.29 -22.37
C GLN A 131 -12.53 10.68 -22.01
N GLN A 132 -12.89 10.63 -20.73
CA GLN A 132 -14.20 11.06 -20.23
C GLN A 132 -14.30 12.58 -19.98
N GLY A 133 -13.24 13.36 -20.25
CA GLY A 133 -13.19 14.81 -20.02
C GLY A 133 -13.21 15.20 -18.53
N GLN A 134 -12.93 14.29 -17.64
CA GLN A 134 -12.87 14.53 -16.20
C GLN A 134 -11.48 14.92 -15.71
N VAL A 135 -10.45 14.62 -16.50
CA VAL A 135 -9.06 15.05 -16.29
C VAL A 135 -8.65 15.89 -17.50
N SER A 136 -7.92 16.99 -17.25
CA SER A 136 -7.42 17.84 -18.34
C SER A 136 -6.42 17.07 -19.20
N ALA A 137 -6.64 17.09 -20.52
CA ALA A 137 -5.72 16.52 -21.49
C ALA A 137 -4.38 17.28 -21.58
N GLU A 138 -4.32 18.52 -21.06
CA GLU A 138 -3.10 19.33 -21.03
C GLU A 138 -2.07 18.86 -20.00
N ILE A 139 -2.49 18.00 -19.04
CA ILE A 139 -1.57 17.47 -18.03
C ILE A 139 -0.70 16.39 -18.67
N SER A 140 0.60 16.63 -18.74
CA SER A 140 1.56 15.69 -19.32
C SER A 140 1.70 14.41 -18.49
N GLU A 141 2.10 13.32 -19.15
CA GLU A 141 2.40 12.07 -18.48
C GLU A 141 3.54 12.23 -17.46
N GLU A 142 4.58 12.99 -17.82
CA GLU A 142 5.71 13.25 -16.93
C GLU A 142 5.30 13.98 -15.65
N ALA A 143 4.43 14.99 -15.76
CA ALA A 143 3.91 15.69 -14.58
C ALA A 143 3.12 14.75 -13.65
N LEU A 144 2.29 13.89 -14.23
CA LEU A 144 1.53 12.88 -13.49
C LEU A 144 2.47 11.86 -12.83
N ARG A 145 3.49 11.37 -13.56
CA ARG A 145 4.47 10.42 -13.03
C ARG A 145 5.19 10.99 -11.81
N ILE A 146 5.71 12.21 -11.92
CA ILE A 146 6.38 12.91 -10.81
C ILE A 146 5.40 13.06 -9.65
N TYR A 147 4.18 13.52 -9.91
CA TYR A 147 3.16 13.72 -8.89
C TYR A 147 2.85 12.44 -8.13
N PHE A 148 2.57 11.33 -8.84
CA PHE A 148 2.28 10.04 -8.19
C PHE A 148 3.48 9.47 -7.45
N THR A 149 4.69 9.65 -7.97
CA THR A 149 5.91 9.19 -7.29
C THR A 149 6.07 9.90 -5.95
N ILE A 150 5.95 11.24 -5.94
CA ILE A 150 6.02 12.04 -4.70
C ILE A 150 4.89 11.64 -3.74
N PHE A 151 3.68 11.48 -4.26
CA PHE A 151 2.53 11.08 -3.45
C PHE A 151 2.76 9.71 -2.79
N MET A 152 3.18 8.70 -3.56
CA MET A 152 3.47 7.37 -3.05
C MET A 152 4.63 7.37 -2.05
N ASP A 153 5.70 8.12 -2.33
CA ASP A 153 6.85 8.26 -1.42
C ASP A 153 6.45 8.82 -0.06
N VAL A 154 5.67 9.89 -0.04
CA VAL A 154 5.19 10.49 1.21
C VAL A 154 4.44 9.46 2.06
N PHE A 155 3.57 8.65 1.46
CA PHE A 155 2.78 7.65 2.20
C PHE A 155 3.59 6.42 2.62
N THR A 156 4.70 6.12 1.95
CA THR A 156 5.55 4.98 2.31
C THR A 156 6.60 5.31 3.38
N HIS A 157 6.84 6.59 3.67
CA HIS A 157 7.79 7.00 4.70
C HIS A 157 7.23 6.83 6.12
N SER A 158 7.98 6.11 6.95
CA SER A 158 7.64 5.88 8.37
C SER A 158 7.47 7.18 9.17
N ASP A 159 8.22 8.22 8.82
CA ASP A 159 8.16 9.52 9.47
C ASP A 159 6.83 10.23 9.20
N PHE A 160 6.32 10.19 7.97
CA PHE A 160 5.00 10.74 7.64
C PHE A 160 3.92 10.08 8.48
N GLN A 161 3.93 8.75 8.56
CA GLN A 161 2.92 8.03 9.33
C GLN A 161 3.00 8.36 10.83
N ARG A 162 4.20 8.40 11.40
CA ARG A 162 4.39 8.77 12.81
C ARG A 162 3.93 10.19 13.07
N GLN A 163 4.23 11.14 12.17
CA GLN A 163 3.88 12.55 12.32
C GLN A 163 2.38 12.78 12.18
N TYR A 164 1.70 12.07 11.26
CA TYR A 164 0.31 12.32 10.89
C TYR A 164 -0.69 11.24 11.34
N SER A 165 -0.26 10.26 12.14
CA SER A 165 -1.14 9.20 12.68
C SER A 165 -2.34 9.75 13.47
N HIS A 166 -2.23 10.96 14.02
CA HIS A 166 -3.31 11.64 14.73
C HIS A 166 -4.33 12.34 13.79
N ARG A 167 -4.08 12.37 12.49
CA ARG A 167 -4.91 12.98 11.43
C ARG A 167 -5.54 11.91 10.52
N PRO A 168 -6.54 11.13 10.99
CA PRO A 168 -7.05 9.98 10.26
C PRO A 168 -7.71 10.33 8.91
N ASN A 169 -8.15 11.58 8.75
CA ASN A 169 -8.82 12.04 7.52
C ASN A 169 -7.87 12.73 6.53
N LEU A 170 -6.57 12.83 6.84
CA LEU A 170 -5.62 13.56 6.00
C LEU A 170 -5.54 12.99 4.57
N VAL A 171 -5.62 11.66 4.43
CA VAL A 171 -5.60 11.02 3.10
C VAL A 171 -6.84 11.36 2.30
N ASP A 172 -8.00 11.40 2.96
CA ASP A 172 -9.26 11.79 2.31
C ASP A 172 -9.22 13.27 1.86
N GLU A 173 -8.62 14.14 2.68
CA GLU A 173 -8.38 15.54 2.34
C GLU A 173 -7.45 15.68 1.12
N LEU A 174 -6.33 14.94 1.10
CA LEU A 174 -5.38 14.92 -0.01
C LEU A 174 -5.99 14.31 -1.28
N GLY A 175 -6.79 13.25 -1.15
CA GLY A 175 -7.54 12.67 -2.25
C GLY A 175 -8.54 13.66 -2.84
N SER A 176 -9.22 14.41 -1.99
CA SER A 176 -10.13 15.47 -2.44
C SER A 176 -9.39 16.58 -3.19
N LEU A 177 -8.24 17.02 -2.69
CA LEU A 177 -7.39 17.99 -3.39
C LEU A 177 -6.94 17.46 -4.76
N MET A 178 -6.56 16.20 -4.85
CA MET A 178 -6.18 15.58 -6.11
C MET A 178 -7.34 15.53 -7.10
N LEU A 179 -8.50 15.08 -6.67
CA LEU A 179 -9.70 14.99 -7.53
C LEU A 179 -10.14 16.36 -8.08
N TYR A 180 -10.11 17.39 -7.25
CA TYR A 180 -10.48 18.74 -7.65
C TYR A 180 -9.37 19.41 -8.47
N GLY A 181 -8.10 19.20 -8.14
CA GLY A 181 -6.97 19.73 -8.88
C GLY A 181 -6.84 19.13 -10.29
N LEU A 182 -7.14 17.84 -10.45
CA LEU A 182 -7.09 17.13 -11.75
C LEU A 182 -8.26 17.48 -12.68
N ASN A 183 -9.36 18.03 -12.17
CA ASN A 183 -10.52 18.40 -12.97
C ASN A 183 -10.27 19.57 -13.94
N GLY A 184 -9.07 20.15 -13.94
CA GLY A 184 -8.75 21.31 -14.77
C GLY A 184 -9.48 22.59 -14.36
N LYS A 185 -9.17 23.71 -15.01
CA LYS A 185 -9.95 24.96 -14.83
C LYS A 185 -11.31 24.76 -15.47
N LYS A 186 -12.40 24.85 -14.69
CA LYS A 186 -13.73 25.05 -15.29
C LYS A 186 -13.67 26.31 -16.13
N LYS A 187 -13.86 26.18 -17.44
CA LYS A 187 -14.12 27.32 -18.34
C LYS A 187 -15.44 27.98 -17.99
#